data_5fc1de784ea5d4ffa1cde9512ee53ea3
#
_entry.id   5fc1de784ea5d4ffa1cde9512ee53ea3
#
_cell.length_a   1.000
_cell.length_b   1.000
_cell.length_c   1.000
_cell.angle_alpha   90.00
_cell.angle_beta   90.00
_cell.angle_gamma   90.00
#
_symmetry.space_group_name_H-M   'P 1'
#
loop_
_entity.id
_entity.type
_entity.pdbx_description
1 polymer ?
#
loop_
_entity_poly.entity_id
_entity_poly.type
_entity_poly.pdbx_seq_one_letter_code
_entity_poly.pdbx_strand_id
1 'polypeptide(L)'
;MRRLLVAALGLGLLLLAADRVGAHVAAQVVAGRLRSSAGLAMDPSVTITGFPFLAQAVAGVYDDLELSATNVDRGGVRLQRVQVSLAGVHLPLADVASGSVRQVPVDGITARITVVYAAVQDRSRTLGLVLRPRGRGLAVTGRVSLLGQEVTATATATATVRGEDLLLTTGDVSVGGASTSALAGALDVRVPLGRLPYGLRLTGVTVTPAGLLVSARTGSTVLQPGRAGPAPALPLP
;
A
#
# COMPACT_ATOMS: atom_id res chain seq x y z
N MET A 1 45.11 -20.97 -22.02
CA MET A 1 44.16 -19.86 -22.07
C MET A 1 42.69 -20.32 -22.11
N ARG A 2 42.27 -21.17 -23.07
CA ARG A 2 40.88 -21.66 -23.20
C ARG A 2 40.34 -22.33 -21.95
N ARG A 3 41.13 -23.20 -21.26
CA ARG A 3 40.72 -23.88 -20.01
C ARG A 3 40.52 -22.90 -18.84
N LEU A 4 41.34 -21.87 -18.73
CA LEU A 4 41.20 -20.83 -17.70
C LEU A 4 39.97 -19.96 -17.95
N LEU A 5 39.65 -19.64 -19.20
CA LEU A 5 38.44 -18.92 -19.55
C LEU A 5 37.17 -19.74 -19.21
N VAL A 6 37.17 -21.03 -19.52
CA VAL A 6 36.06 -21.94 -19.19
C VAL A 6 35.89 -22.04 -17.68
N ALA A 7 37.00 -22.21 -16.94
CA ALA A 7 36.97 -22.24 -15.47
C ALA A 7 36.46 -20.95 -14.86
N ALA A 8 36.93 -19.79 -15.35
CA ALA A 8 36.47 -18.49 -14.88
C ALA A 8 34.96 -18.26 -15.18
N LEU A 9 34.49 -18.65 -16.38
CA LEU A 9 33.08 -18.58 -16.73
C LEU A 9 32.24 -19.49 -15.84
N GLY A 10 32.69 -20.73 -15.59
CA GLY A 10 32.02 -21.67 -14.70
C GLY A 10 31.90 -21.15 -13.26
N LEU A 11 32.98 -20.57 -12.74
CA LEU A 11 32.99 -19.94 -11.42
C LEU A 11 32.02 -18.73 -11.36
N GLY A 12 32.02 -17.88 -12.39
CA GLY A 12 31.10 -16.73 -12.47
C GLY A 12 29.63 -17.15 -12.48
N LEU A 13 29.29 -18.19 -13.24
CA LEU A 13 27.95 -18.76 -13.25
C LEU A 13 27.53 -19.35 -11.89
N LEU A 14 28.46 -20.03 -11.22
CA LEU A 14 28.22 -20.63 -9.90
C LEU A 14 28.00 -19.53 -8.85
N LEU A 15 28.80 -18.46 -8.86
CA LEU A 15 28.62 -17.31 -7.97
C LEU A 15 27.29 -16.61 -8.24
N LEU A 16 26.92 -16.44 -9.50
CA LEU A 16 25.61 -15.84 -9.86
C LEU A 16 24.44 -16.71 -9.37
N ALA A 17 24.53 -18.02 -9.53
CA ALA A 17 23.52 -18.94 -9.03
C ALA A 17 23.41 -18.90 -7.50
N ALA A 18 24.53 -18.89 -6.78
CA ALA A 18 24.58 -18.77 -5.33
C ALA A 18 23.97 -17.45 -4.86
N ASP A 19 24.24 -16.35 -5.56
CA ASP A 19 23.68 -15.03 -5.27
C ASP A 19 22.14 -15.02 -5.37
N ARG A 20 21.60 -15.60 -6.43
CA ARG A 20 20.13 -15.66 -6.64
C ARG A 20 19.44 -16.59 -5.64
N VAL A 21 20.02 -17.74 -5.36
CA VAL A 21 19.51 -18.67 -4.36
C VAL A 21 19.54 -18.03 -2.97
N GLY A 22 20.63 -17.35 -2.62
CA GLY A 22 20.77 -16.62 -1.35
C GLY A 22 19.69 -15.56 -1.17
N ALA A 23 19.47 -14.71 -2.19
CA ALA A 23 18.43 -13.69 -2.16
C ALA A 23 17.02 -14.29 -1.98
N HIS A 24 16.74 -15.40 -2.69
CA HIS A 24 15.45 -16.08 -2.59
C HIS A 24 15.20 -16.70 -1.20
N VAL A 25 16.20 -17.38 -0.64
CA VAL A 25 16.10 -17.94 0.72
C VAL A 25 15.91 -16.87 1.76
N ALA A 26 16.68 -15.76 1.67
CA ALA A 26 16.54 -14.63 2.57
C ALA A 26 15.12 -14.02 2.49
N ALA A 27 14.58 -13.85 1.29
CA ALA A 27 13.22 -13.33 1.09
C ALA A 27 12.16 -14.25 1.73
N GLN A 28 12.28 -15.56 1.63
CA GLN A 28 11.36 -16.51 2.27
C GLN A 28 11.42 -16.44 3.80
N VAL A 29 12.61 -16.32 4.39
CA VAL A 29 12.77 -16.18 5.84
C VAL A 29 12.09 -14.89 6.33
N VAL A 30 12.27 -13.78 5.61
CA VAL A 30 11.62 -12.51 5.93
C VAL A 30 10.10 -12.62 5.81
N ALA A 31 9.59 -13.24 4.74
CA ALA A 31 8.16 -13.46 4.53
C ALA A 31 7.51 -14.24 5.68
N GLY A 32 8.13 -15.33 6.11
CA GLY A 32 7.64 -16.13 7.24
C GLY A 32 7.61 -15.37 8.56
N ARG A 33 8.63 -14.55 8.84
CA ARG A 33 8.65 -13.69 10.03
C ARG A 33 7.58 -12.60 9.98
N LEU A 34 7.38 -11.97 8.83
CA LEU A 34 6.33 -10.95 8.66
C LEU A 34 4.94 -11.54 8.83
N ARG A 35 4.69 -12.74 8.30
CA ARG A 35 3.41 -13.42 8.48
C ARG A 35 3.08 -13.60 9.97
N SER A 36 4.00 -14.15 10.74
CA SER A 36 3.80 -14.40 12.16
C SER A 36 3.65 -13.10 12.97
N SER A 37 4.43 -12.07 12.65
CA SER A 37 4.43 -10.79 13.37
C SER A 37 3.23 -9.90 13.04
N ALA A 38 2.75 -9.93 11.79
CA ALA A 38 1.65 -9.08 11.32
C ALA A 38 0.28 -9.79 11.35
N GLY A 39 0.23 -11.07 11.73
CA GLY A 39 -1.01 -11.84 11.76
C GLY A 39 -1.67 -11.99 10.39
N LEU A 40 -0.87 -12.07 9.32
CA LEU A 40 -1.39 -12.19 7.96
C LEU A 40 -1.94 -13.59 7.71
N ALA A 41 -3.07 -13.66 7.02
CA ALA A 41 -3.69 -14.93 6.65
C ALA A 41 -2.85 -15.74 5.64
N MET A 42 -2.05 -15.06 4.83
CA MET A 42 -1.17 -15.64 3.82
C MET A 42 0.23 -15.02 3.90
N ASP A 43 1.22 -15.75 3.42
CA ASP A 43 2.58 -15.22 3.35
C ASP A 43 2.65 -14.02 2.40
N PRO A 44 3.21 -12.88 2.84
CA PRO A 44 3.49 -11.78 1.94
C PRO A 44 4.57 -12.20 0.94
N SER A 45 4.46 -11.72 -0.29
CA SER A 45 5.56 -11.81 -1.23
C SER A 45 6.64 -10.82 -0.83
N VAL A 46 7.86 -11.29 -0.67
CA VAL A 46 9.04 -10.47 -0.37
C VAL A 46 10.02 -10.63 -1.52
N THR A 47 10.52 -9.53 -2.04
CA THR A 47 11.55 -9.49 -3.08
C THR A 47 12.66 -8.59 -2.63
N ILE A 48 13.89 -9.09 -2.61
CA ILE A 48 15.09 -8.30 -2.36
C ILE A 48 15.70 -7.99 -3.72
N THR A 49 15.75 -6.71 -4.08
CA THR A 49 16.31 -6.24 -5.33
C THR A 49 17.73 -5.73 -5.13
N GLY A 50 18.43 -5.55 -6.25
CA GLY A 50 19.84 -5.19 -6.24
C GLY A 50 20.75 -6.40 -6.55
N PHE A 51 21.91 -6.08 -7.07
CA PHE A 51 22.91 -7.09 -7.48
C PHE A 51 24.33 -6.57 -7.25
N PRO A 52 25.22 -7.38 -6.72
CA PRO A 52 25.04 -8.73 -6.17
C PRO A 52 24.42 -8.71 -4.76
N PHE A 53 23.47 -9.61 -4.50
CA PHE A 53 22.86 -9.75 -3.17
C PHE A 53 23.87 -10.10 -2.08
N LEU A 54 24.82 -11.00 -2.37
CA LEU A 54 25.84 -11.41 -1.40
C LEU A 54 26.71 -10.23 -0.97
N ALA A 55 27.04 -9.32 -1.88
CA ALA A 55 27.78 -8.11 -1.52
C ALA A 55 26.98 -7.20 -0.61
N GLN A 56 25.68 -7.02 -0.88
CA GLN A 56 24.77 -6.26 -0.02
C GLN A 56 24.62 -6.91 1.36
N ALA A 57 24.52 -8.23 1.42
CA ALA A 57 24.42 -8.97 2.67
C ALA A 57 25.67 -8.82 3.54
N VAL A 58 26.85 -8.85 2.95
CA VAL A 58 28.13 -8.61 3.67
C VAL A 58 28.22 -7.16 4.12
N ALA A 59 27.83 -6.20 3.28
CA ALA A 59 27.81 -4.77 3.63
C ALA A 59 26.72 -4.45 4.66
N GLY A 60 25.70 -5.29 4.80
CA GLY A 60 24.54 -5.03 5.67
C GLY A 60 23.63 -3.91 5.16
N VAL A 61 23.71 -3.56 3.88
CA VAL A 61 22.90 -2.52 3.24
C VAL A 61 22.28 -3.08 1.98
N TYR A 62 20.95 -3.07 1.91
CA TYR A 62 20.18 -3.58 0.78
C TYR A 62 19.54 -2.41 0.03
N ASP A 63 19.67 -2.40 -1.28
CA ASP A 63 19.23 -1.29 -2.14
C ASP A 63 17.73 -1.07 -2.05
N ASP A 64 16.93 -2.14 -2.21
CA ASP A 64 15.48 -2.08 -2.13
C ASP A 64 14.88 -3.43 -1.71
N LEU A 65 13.85 -3.35 -0.88
CA LEU A 65 13.07 -4.49 -0.39
C LEU A 65 11.60 -4.25 -0.72
N GLU A 66 11.05 -5.05 -1.60
CA GLU A 66 9.63 -4.98 -1.95
C GLU A 66 8.82 -6.01 -1.16
N LEU A 67 7.72 -5.55 -0.58
CA LEU A 67 6.76 -6.34 0.16
C LEU A 67 5.41 -6.22 -0.53
N SER A 68 4.73 -7.32 -0.77
CA SER A 68 3.36 -7.31 -1.31
C SER A 68 2.48 -8.29 -0.55
N ALA A 69 1.36 -7.81 -0.05
CA ALA A 69 0.33 -8.62 0.59
C ALA A 69 -1.02 -8.36 -0.07
N THR A 70 -1.86 -9.39 -0.13
CA THR A 70 -3.21 -9.30 -0.70
C THR A 70 -4.24 -9.67 0.36
N ASN A 71 -5.47 -9.16 0.19
CA ASN A 71 -6.60 -9.43 1.08
C ASN A 71 -6.29 -9.14 2.56
N VAL A 72 -5.65 -8.00 2.81
CA VAL A 72 -5.31 -7.55 4.17
C VAL A 72 -6.54 -6.91 4.79
N ASP A 73 -7.02 -7.43 5.92
CA ASP A 73 -8.06 -6.78 6.72
C ASP A 73 -7.40 -5.88 7.76
N ARG A 74 -7.74 -4.61 7.77
CA ARG A 74 -7.22 -3.66 8.74
C ARG A 74 -8.30 -2.67 9.18
N GLY A 75 -8.65 -2.75 10.45
CA GLY A 75 -9.67 -1.87 11.03
C GLY A 75 -11.05 -2.02 10.35
N GLY A 76 -11.42 -3.23 9.96
CA GLY A 76 -12.67 -3.52 9.26
C GLY A 76 -12.70 -3.02 7.80
N VAL A 77 -11.55 -2.60 7.25
CA VAL A 77 -11.40 -2.26 5.83
C VAL A 77 -10.63 -3.37 5.13
N ARG A 78 -11.24 -3.97 4.13
CA ARG A 78 -10.56 -4.93 3.27
C ARG A 78 -9.74 -4.22 2.21
N LEU A 79 -8.42 -4.36 2.34
CA LEU A 79 -7.44 -3.88 1.38
C LEU A 79 -7.15 -5.01 0.39
N GLN A 80 -7.37 -4.77 -0.89
CA GLN A 80 -7.14 -5.79 -1.91
C GLN A 80 -5.66 -6.11 -2.07
N ARG A 81 -4.83 -5.06 -2.06
CA ARG A 81 -3.38 -5.18 -2.19
C ARG A 81 -2.67 -4.07 -1.43
N VAL A 82 -1.64 -4.46 -0.72
CA VAL A 82 -0.70 -3.54 -0.06
C VAL A 82 0.68 -3.85 -0.61
N GLN A 83 1.31 -2.87 -1.23
CA GLN A 83 2.68 -2.95 -1.72
C GLN A 83 3.52 -1.92 -0.97
N VAL A 84 4.65 -2.34 -0.45
CA VAL A 84 5.58 -1.47 0.27
C VAL A 84 6.97 -1.69 -0.29
N SER A 85 7.63 -0.64 -0.70
CA SER A 85 9.03 -0.63 -1.10
C SER A 85 9.84 0.14 -0.04
N LEU A 86 10.88 -0.49 0.44
CA LEU A 86 11.84 0.03 1.42
C LEU A 86 13.16 0.26 0.71
N ALA A 87 13.55 1.50 0.57
CA ALA A 87 14.84 1.87 -0.05
C ALA A 87 15.92 1.98 1.02
N GLY A 88 17.14 1.52 0.71
CA GLY A 88 18.30 1.62 1.59
C GLY A 88 18.07 0.96 2.96
N VAL A 89 17.86 -0.34 2.98
CA VAL A 89 17.60 -1.09 4.22
C VAL A 89 18.92 -1.43 4.90
N HIS A 90 19.17 -0.85 6.06
CA HIS A 90 20.39 -1.10 6.84
C HIS A 90 20.16 -2.22 7.85
N LEU A 91 20.63 -3.41 7.53
CA LEU A 91 20.41 -4.61 8.34
C LEU A 91 21.67 -5.50 8.33
N PRO A 92 22.60 -5.30 9.27
CA PRO A 92 23.83 -6.10 9.35
C PRO A 92 23.51 -7.60 9.50
N LEU A 93 24.24 -8.43 8.76
CA LEU A 93 24.05 -9.88 8.78
C LEU A 93 24.26 -10.47 10.18
N ALA A 94 25.16 -9.88 10.97
CA ALA A 94 25.40 -10.29 12.36
C ALA A 94 24.14 -10.14 13.23
N ASP A 95 23.37 -9.07 13.07
CA ASP A 95 22.13 -8.82 13.82
C ASP A 95 21.04 -9.82 13.41
N VAL A 96 21.01 -10.18 12.13
CA VAL A 96 20.08 -11.20 11.63
C VAL A 96 20.45 -12.58 12.18
N ALA A 97 21.72 -12.92 12.17
CA ALA A 97 22.22 -14.23 12.63
C ALA A 97 22.03 -14.43 14.14
N SER A 98 22.24 -13.38 14.94
CA SER A 98 22.05 -13.39 16.40
C SER A 98 20.59 -13.24 16.84
N GLY A 99 19.66 -12.92 15.90
CA GLY A 99 18.27 -12.62 16.23
C GLY A 99 18.07 -11.32 17.03
N SER A 100 19.09 -10.46 17.07
CA SER A 100 19.09 -9.22 17.87
C SER A 100 18.56 -8.00 17.11
N VAL A 101 17.85 -8.19 16.00
CA VAL A 101 17.28 -7.12 15.19
C VAL A 101 16.22 -6.35 15.98
N ARG A 102 16.58 -5.18 16.49
CA ARG A 102 15.68 -4.29 17.25
C ARG A 102 15.23 -3.08 16.45
N GLN A 103 16.08 -2.60 15.57
CA GLN A 103 15.86 -1.42 14.76
C GLN A 103 16.44 -1.67 13.37
N VAL A 104 15.68 -1.26 12.35
CA VAL A 104 16.10 -1.35 10.96
C VAL A 104 15.97 0.03 10.34
N PRO A 105 17.07 0.80 10.26
CA PRO A 105 17.07 2.07 9.54
C PRO A 105 16.80 1.84 8.06
N VAL A 106 15.99 2.72 7.46
CA VAL A 106 15.70 2.72 6.02
C VAL A 106 15.77 4.15 5.49
N ASP A 107 16.22 4.33 4.27
CA ASP A 107 16.37 5.66 3.65
C ASP A 107 15.04 6.19 3.14
N GLY A 108 14.09 5.32 2.88
CA GLY A 108 12.75 5.72 2.49
C GLY A 108 11.76 4.58 2.43
N ILE A 109 10.48 4.91 2.56
CA ILE A 109 9.39 3.97 2.39
C ILE A 109 8.40 4.55 1.37
N THR A 110 8.00 3.73 0.40
CA THR A 110 6.89 4.01 -0.49
C THR A 110 5.84 2.93 -0.31
N ALA A 111 4.60 3.32 -0.04
CA ALA A 111 3.48 2.41 0.10
C ALA A 111 2.43 2.69 -0.97
N ARG A 112 1.87 1.64 -1.57
CA ARG A 112 0.74 1.68 -2.50
C ARG A 112 -0.32 0.72 -2.01
N ILE A 113 -1.52 1.24 -1.79
CA ILE A 113 -2.63 0.49 -1.20
C ILE A 113 -3.82 0.55 -2.15
N THR A 114 -4.31 -0.60 -2.58
CA THR A 114 -5.53 -0.68 -3.39
C THR A 114 -6.72 -0.96 -2.48
N VAL A 115 -7.62 0.02 -2.38
CA VAL A 115 -8.89 -0.06 -1.64
C VAL A 115 -10.01 -0.34 -2.62
N VAL A 116 -10.71 -1.46 -2.46
CA VAL A 116 -11.85 -1.78 -3.32
C VAL A 116 -13.00 -0.81 -3.12
N TYR A 117 -13.76 -0.52 -4.16
CA TYR A 117 -14.91 0.41 -4.08
C TYR A 117 -15.92 -0.03 -3.03
N ALA A 118 -16.18 -1.32 -2.90
CA ALA A 118 -17.09 -1.87 -1.89
C ALA A 118 -16.72 -1.44 -0.46
N ALA A 119 -15.41 -1.40 -0.13
CA ALA A 119 -14.97 -0.98 1.20
C ALA A 119 -15.24 0.51 1.48
N VAL A 120 -15.26 1.35 0.45
CA VAL A 120 -15.67 2.76 0.57
C VAL A 120 -17.18 2.88 0.67
N GLN A 121 -17.93 2.10 -0.13
CA GLN A 121 -19.39 2.07 -0.14
C GLN A 121 -19.93 1.61 1.22
N ASP A 122 -19.34 0.58 1.83
CA ASP A 122 -19.74 0.06 3.13
C ASP A 122 -19.65 1.10 4.24
N ARG A 123 -18.71 2.03 4.15
CA ARG A 123 -18.58 3.14 5.10
C ARG A 123 -19.57 4.27 4.88
N SER A 124 -20.15 4.33 3.70
CA SER A 124 -21.12 5.37 3.33
C SER A 124 -22.52 4.76 3.15
N ARG A 125 -22.87 3.74 3.95
CA ARG A 125 -24.13 3.00 3.85
C ARG A 125 -25.36 3.89 3.95
N THR A 126 -25.30 4.94 4.76
CA THR A 126 -26.40 5.90 4.94
C THR A 126 -26.80 6.57 3.63
N LEU A 127 -25.86 6.81 2.73
CA LEU A 127 -26.11 7.42 1.43
C LEU A 127 -26.40 6.40 0.33
N GLY A 128 -26.24 5.10 0.60
CA GLY A 128 -26.44 4.03 -0.39
C GLY A 128 -25.55 4.22 -1.63
N LEU A 129 -24.30 4.66 -1.43
CA LEU A 129 -23.40 5.01 -2.52
C LEU A 129 -23.02 3.81 -3.37
N VAL A 130 -23.06 4.01 -4.69
CA VAL A 130 -22.50 3.12 -5.69
C VAL A 130 -21.41 3.88 -6.43
N LEU A 131 -20.17 3.36 -6.34
CA LEU A 131 -18.99 3.94 -6.98
C LEU A 131 -18.59 3.09 -8.18
N ARG A 132 -18.38 3.73 -9.32
CA ARG A 132 -17.87 3.09 -10.54
C ARG A 132 -16.76 3.93 -11.15
N PRO A 133 -15.66 3.32 -11.63
CA PRO A 133 -14.61 4.08 -12.31
C PRO A 133 -15.15 4.67 -13.61
N ARG A 134 -14.82 5.94 -13.89
CA ARG A 134 -15.16 6.66 -15.11
C ARG A 134 -14.02 7.54 -15.57
N GLY A 135 -13.20 7.03 -16.46
CA GLY A 135 -11.97 7.71 -16.87
C GLY A 135 -11.02 7.89 -15.70
N ARG A 136 -10.63 9.13 -15.40
CA ARG A 136 -9.76 9.50 -14.26
C ARG A 136 -10.53 9.81 -12.98
N GLY A 137 -11.86 9.84 -13.04
CA GLY A 137 -12.75 10.10 -11.93
C GLY A 137 -13.65 8.91 -11.61
N LEU A 138 -14.63 9.15 -10.75
CA LEU A 138 -15.63 8.18 -10.33
C LEU A 138 -17.02 8.66 -10.74
N ALA A 139 -17.83 7.77 -11.28
CA ALA A 139 -19.27 7.96 -11.29
C ALA A 139 -19.80 7.54 -9.91
N VAL A 140 -20.49 8.43 -9.24
CA VAL A 140 -21.11 8.24 -7.93
C VAL A 140 -22.61 8.29 -8.10
N THR A 141 -23.32 7.27 -7.61
CA THR A 141 -24.78 7.26 -7.51
C THR A 141 -25.13 7.07 -6.05
N GLY A 142 -26.06 7.84 -5.54
CA GLY A 142 -26.48 7.77 -4.14
C GLY A 142 -27.86 8.37 -3.93
N ARG A 143 -28.36 8.28 -2.70
CA ARG A 143 -29.63 8.89 -2.28
C ARG A 143 -29.36 10.22 -1.62
N VAL A 144 -30.10 11.24 -2.00
CA VAL A 144 -30.06 12.56 -1.40
C VAL A 144 -31.48 13.02 -1.08
N SER A 145 -31.64 13.84 -0.03
CA SER A 145 -32.93 14.44 0.28
C SER A 145 -33.08 15.75 -0.50
N LEU A 146 -34.13 15.82 -1.30
CA LEU A 146 -34.55 17.02 -2.02
C LEU A 146 -35.99 17.38 -1.62
N LEU A 147 -36.18 18.53 -1.01
CA LEU A 147 -37.49 19.01 -0.53
C LEU A 147 -38.23 17.98 0.39
N GLY A 148 -37.44 17.27 1.20
CA GLY A 148 -38.00 16.25 2.11
C GLY A 148 -38.28 14.88 1.48
N GLN A 149 -38.00 14.72 0.20
CA GLN A 149 -38.12 13.43 -0.52
C GLN A 149 -36.72 12.85 -0.84
N GLU A 150 -36.57 11.54 -0.64
CA GLU A 150 -35.37 10.81 -1.07
C GLU A 150 -35.40 10.58 -2.57
N VAL A 151 -34.41 11.12 -3.26
CA VAL A 151 -34.23 10.95 -4.69
C VAL A 151 -32.88 10.34 -5.00
N THR A 152 -32.78 9.59 -6.08
CA THR A 152 -31.52 9.07 -6.58
C THR A 152 -30.79 10.16 -7.37
N ALA A 153 -29.59 10.46 -6.94
CA ALA A 153 -28.71 11.42 -7.60
C ALA A 153 -27.47 10.74 -8.17
N THR A 154 -26.96 11.27 -9.25
CA THR A 154 -25.71 10.84 -9.89
C THR A 154 -24.76 12.03 -10.02
N ALA A 155 -23.48 11.78 -9.80
CA ALA A 155 -22.45 12.80 -9.94
C ALA A 155 -21.14 12.18 -10.47
N THR A 156 -20.26 13.02 -10.99
CA THR A 156 -18.86 12.66 -11.20
C THR A 156 -18.05 13.16 -10.02
N ALA A 157 -17.28 12.28 -9.39
CA ALA A 157 -16.42 12.64 -8.28
C ALA A 157 -14.95 12.53 -8.68
N THR A 158 -14.16 13.41 -8.08
CA THR A 158 -12.70 13.38 -8.10
C THR A 158 -12.20 12.88 -6.75
N ALA A 159 -11.28 11.92 -6.78
CA ALA A 159 -10.60 11.46 -5.59
C ALA A 159 -9.33 12.29 -5.37
N THR A 160 -9.17 12.82 -4.18
CA THR A 160 -7.98 13.59 -3.77
C THR A 160 -7.54 13.19 -2.37
N VAL A 161 -6.30 13.51 -2.03
CA VAL A 161 -5.75 13.32 -0.69
C VAL A 161 -5.46 14.70 -0.09
N ARG A 162 -5.89 14.92 1.14
CA ARG A 162 -5.58 16.13 1.89
C ARG A 162 -5.20 15.78 3.33
N GLY A 163 -3.93 15.95 3.65
CA GLY A 163 -3.39 15.55 4.94
C GLY A 163 -3.49 14.03 5.16
N GLU A 164 -4.27 13.63 6.13
CA GLU A 164 -4.50 12.22 6.49
C GLU A 164 -5.84 11.68 5.94
N ASP A 165 -6.54 12.47 5.11
CA ASP A 165 -7.86 12.14 4.59
C ASP A 165 -7.86 11.84 3.10
N LEU A 166 -8.65 10.86 2.71
CA LEU A 166 -9.09 10.65 1.34
C LEU A 166 -10.43 11.37 1.15
N LEU A 167 -10.48 12.28 0.19
CA LEU A 167 -11.66 13.06 -0.16
C LEU A 167 -12.18 12.63 -1.53
N LEU A 168 -13.46 12.31 -1.60
CA LEU A 168 -14.21 12.19 -2.83
C LEU A 168 -15.08 13.44 -2.95
N THR A 169 -14.69 14.34 -3.85
CA THR A 169 -15.43 15.60 -4.06
C THR A 169 -16.24 15.44 -5.34
N THR A 170 -17.53 15.64 -5.22
CA THR A 170 -18.47 15.58 -6.35
C THR A 170 -18.57 16.94 -7.03
N GLY A 171 -18.62 16.92 -8.36
CA GLY A 171 -18.98 18.08 -9.17
C GLY A 171 -20.49 18.26 -9.24
N ASP A 172 -20.99 18.62 -10.43
CA ASP A 172 -22.42 18.77 -10.65
C ASP A 172 -23.18 17.46 -10.40
N VAL A 173 -24.25 17.60 -9.62
CA VAL A 173 -25.13 16.49 -9.26
C VAL A 173 -26.35 16.51 -10.18
N SER A 174 -26.69 15.38 -10.75
CA SER A 174 -27.84 15.21 -11.62
C SER A 174 -28.93 14.38 -10.93
N VAL A 175 -30.15 14.86 -10.99
CA VAL A 175 -31.36 14.17 -10.52
C VAL A 175 -32.36 14.09 -11.67
N GLY A 176 -32.79 12.89 -12.02
CA GLY A 176 -33.71 12.69 -13.14
C GLY A 176 -33.14 13.16 -14.50
N GLY A 177 -31.82 13.25 -14.65
CA GLY A 177 -31.17 13.73 -15.86
C GLY A 177 -30.92 15.25 -15.90
N ALA A 178 -31.48 16.03 -14.97
CA ALA A 178 -31.23 17.46 -14.86
C ALA A 178 -30.07 17.73 -13.87
N SER A 179 -29.07 18.51 -14.29
CA SER A 179 -27.98 18.91 -13.43
C SER A 179 -28.40 20.05 -12.52
N THR A 180 -28.01 20.01 -11.26
CA THR A 180 -28.28 21.04 -10.28
C THR A 180 -27.07 21.29 -9.37
N SER A 181 -26.76 22.57 -9.16
CA SER A 181 -25.75 22.99 -8.19
C SER A 181 -26.31 23.04 -6.76
N ALA A 182 -27.63 23.01 -6.57
CA ALA A 182 -28.27 23.02 -5.26
C ALA A 182 -27.88 21.79 -4.39
N LEU A 183 -27.45 20.72 -5.01
CA LEU A 183 -26.98 19.48 -4.37
C LEU A 183 -25.45 19.32 -4.41
N ALA A 184 -24.70 20.39 -4.74
CA ALA A 184 -23.25 20.34 -4.75
C ALA A 184 -22.73 19.89 -3.38
N GLY A 185 -21.83 18.91 -3.38
CA GLY A 185 -21.28 18.34 -2.15
C GLY A 185 -22.18 17.32 -1.40
N ALA A 186 -23.44 17.14 -1.80
CA ALA A 186 -24.35 16.21 -1.12
C ALA A 186 -23.91 14.74 -1.17
N LEU A 187 -23.08 14.40 -2.14
CA LEU A 187 -22.48 13.08 -2.30
C LEU A 187 -20.97 13.05 -1.99
N ASP A 188 -20.45 14.11 -1.37
CA ASP A 188 -19.05 14.16 -0.96
C ASP A 188 -18.80 13.15 0.16
N VAL A 189 -17.65 12.49 0.08
CA VAL A 189 -17.24 11.50 1.07
C VAL A 189 -15.84 11.84 1.58
N ARG A 190 -15.71 11.89 2.89
CA ARG A 190 -14.43 11.99 3.57
C ARG A 190 -14.14 10.68 4.27
N VAL A 191 -13.04 10.06 3.93
CA VAL A 191 -12.56 8.84 4.57
C VAL A 191 -11.30 9.20 5.34
N PRO A 192 -11.36 9.32 6.67
CA PRO A 192 -10.17 9.54 7.48
C PRO A 192 -9.33 8.26 7.47
N LEU A 193 -8.10 8.34 6.99
CA LEU A 193 -7.15 7.23 6.99
C LEU A 193 -6.28 7.23 8.24
N GLY A 194 -6.32 8.34 9.00
CA GLY A 194 -5.58 8.52 10.22
C GLY A 194 -4.06 8.56 10.01
N ARG A 195 -3.33 8.61 11.11
CA ARG A 195 -1.87 8.60 11.07
C ARG A 195 -1.36 7.25 10.58
N LEU A 196 -0.65 7.29 9.47
CA LEU A 196 0.03 6.11 8.97
C LEU A 196 1.28 5.82 9.80
N PRO A 197 1.64 4.53 9.98
CA PRO A 197 2.82 4.14 10.74
C PRO A 197 4.10 4.68 10.08
N TYR A 198 5.17 4.77 10.86
CA TYR A 198 6.51 5.15 10.42
C TYR A 198 6.62 6.52 9.73
N GLY A 199 5.70 7.44 10.03
CA GLY A 199 5.70 8.79 9.46
C GLY A 199 5.31 8.85 7.97
N LEU A 200 4.70 7.80 7.43
CA LEU A 200 4.17 7.79 6.07
C LEU A 200 3.14 8.92 5.89
N ARG A 201 3.28 9.67 4.82
CA ARG A 201 2.34 10.72 4.42
C ARG A 201 1.68 10.33 3.10
N LEU A 202 0.39 10.56 3.01
CA LEU A 202 -0.34 10.34 1.76
C LEU A 202 0.16 11.32 0.71
N THR A 203 0.45 10.82 -0.48
CA THR A 203 0.98 11.61 -1.59
C THR A 203 0.02 11.72 -2.77
N GLY A 204 -0.96 10.82 -2.85
CA GLY A 204 -1.94 10.86 -3.93
C GLY A 204 -2.89 9.69 -3.92
N VAL A 205 -3.91 9.81 -4.75
CA VAL A 205 -4.86 8.74 -5.03
C VAL A 205 -5.14 8.71 -6.54
N THR A 206 -5.27 7.50 -7.07
CA THR A 206 -5.59 7.26 -8.48
C THR A 206 -6.77 6.32 -8.58
N VAL A 207 -7.73 6.66 -9.43
CA VAL A 207 -8.87 5.80 -9.75
C VAL A 207 -8.40 4.71 -10.71
N THR A 208 -8.62 3.45 -10.36
CA THR A 208 -8.30 2.29 -11.20
C THR A 208 -9.53 1.39 -11.35
N PRO A 209 -9.59 0.49 -12.33
CA PRO A 209 -10.70 -0.46 -12.44
C PRO A 209 -10.88 -1.36 -11.19
N ALA A 210 -9.80 -1.65 -10.48
CA ALA A 210 -9.80 -2.52 -9.30
C ALA A 210 -10.20 -1.79 -8.00
N GLY A 211 -10.13 -0.45 -7.96
CA GLY A 211 -10.39 0.35 -6.78
C GLY A 211 -9.59 1.65 -6.78
N LEU A 212 -9.51 2.27 -5.62
CA LEU A 212 -8.69 3.45 -5.38
C LEU A 212 -7.27 3.03 -5.00
N LEU A 213 -6.30 3.42 -5.82
CA LEU A 213 -4.89 3.24 -5.53
C LEU A 213 -4.39 4.45 -4.74
N VAL A 214 -4.21 4.28 -3.45
CA VAL A 214 -3.68 5.30 -2.54
C VAL A 214 -2.18 5.13 -2.42
N SER A 215 -1.43 6.20 -2.59
CA SER A 215 0.02 6.24 -2.45
C SER A 215 0.43 7.02 -1.22
N ALA A 216 1.43 6.52 -0.50
CA ALA A 216 2.02 7.19 0.65
C ALA A 216 3.55 7.05 0.60
N ARG A 217 4.26 8.01 1.19
CA ARG A 217 5.73 8.02 1.22
C ARG A 217 6.25 8.62 2.51
N THR A 218 7.43 8.19 2.93
CA THR A 218 8.24 8.87 3.93
C THR A 218 9.71 8.90 3.48
N GLY A 219 10.51 9.77 4.06
CA GLY A 219 11.97 9.73 3.94
C GLY A 219 12.59 8.74 4.93
N SER A 220 13.82 9.01 5.32
CA SER A 220 14.57 8.16 6.26
C SER A 220 13.81 7.98 7.57
N THR A 221 13.73 6.72 8.01
CA THR A 221 13.05 6.35 9.25
C THR A 221 13.64 5.06 9.82
N VAL A 222 13.23 4.71 11.03
CA VAL A 222 13.69 3.48 11.69
C VAL A 222 12.48 2.56 11.93
N LEU A 223 12.53 1.39 11.32
CA LEU A 223 11.54 0.35 11.56
C LEU A 223 11.87 -0.39 12.86
N GLN A 224 10.86 -0.71 13.65
CA GLN A 224 10.98 -1.54 14.85
C GLN A 224 10.23 -2.86 14.63
N PRO A 225 10.93 -3.97 14.34
CA PRO A 225 10.32 -5.28 14.21
C PRO A 225 9.55 -5.64 15.50
N GLY A 226 8.32 -6.11 15.35
CA GLY A 226 7.46 -6.46 16.49
C GLY A 226 6.62 -5.33 17.08
N ARG A 227 6.87 -4.07 16.73
CA ARG A 227 5.94 -2.97 16.96
C ARG A 227 5.14 -2.72 15.69
N ALA A 228 4.04 -3.41 15.53
CA ALA A 228 2.99 -2.91 14.63
C ALA A 228 2.66 -1.50 15.11
N GLY A 229 2.93 -0.49 14.29
CA GLY A 229 2.52 0.88 14.61
C GLY A 229 1.05 0.86 15.02
N PRO A 230 0.61 1.78 15.92
CA PRO A 230 -0.77 1.82 16.36
C PRO A 230 -1.67 1.75 15.12
N ALA A 231 -2.60 0.79 15.14
CA ALA A 231 -3.66 0.77 14.15
C ALA A 231 -4.26 2.17 14.14
N PRO A 232 -4.48 2.81 12.98
CA PRO A 232 -5.16 4.08 12.95
C PRO A 232 -6.48 3.88 13.72
N ALA A 233 -6.62 4.59 14.82
CA ALA A 233 -7.87 4.65 15.55
C ALA A 233 -8.85 5.36 14.61
N LEU A 234 -9.63 4.59 13.89
CA LEU A 234 -10.76 5.13 13.15
C LEU A 234 -11.79 5.54 14.21
N PRO A 235 -12.17 6.82 14.30
CA PRO A 235 -13.25 7.20 15.19
C PRO A 235 -14.48 6.38 14.82
N LEU A 236 -15.00 5.68 15.81
CA LEU A 236 -16.33 5.07 15.72
C LEU A 236 -17.34 6.19 15.52
N PRO A 237 -18.44 5.89 14.81
CA PRO A 237 -19.49 6.86 14.50
C PRO A 237 -20.11 7.45 15.74
#